data_baa5b2beb03eebff0d2326d62fb5e920
#
_entry.id   baa5b2beb03eebff0d2326d62fb5e920
#
_cell.length_a   1.000
_cell.length_b   1.000
_cell.length_c   1.000
_cell.angle_alpha   90.00
_cell.angle_beta   90.00
_cell.angle_gamma   90.00
#
_symmetry.space_group_name_H-M   'P 1'
#
loop_
_entity.id
_entity.type
_entity.pdbx_description
1 polymer ?
#
loop_
_entity_poly.entity_id
_entity_poly.type
_entity_poly.pdbx_seq_one_letter_code
_entity_poly.pdbx_strand_id
1 'polypeptide(L)'
;ADCLWGGGRVGFGDHDSAEILALLREYGISARLTFSNSLLREEHLSDRKCNDLCALFEEGGDQRNGVIVHSDLLLAYLKQQYPGFYFVSSTTKVLTDFEDLRGEIDREDFRYVVPDFRLNKAFAQWDTLTGWQRDKVEFLCNECCFFGCRDRKQCYEAVSRKNLGEPGEHRCKAPGAAGGYRFSKAMKNPGFIGVEAVRDTYLPLGFSDFKIEGRGLGSALLLEFLLHYMTKPEYHLALREELYLENTLDLF
;
A
#
# COMPACT_ATOMS: atom_id res chain seq x y z
N ALA A 1 6.33 -2.15 -7.82
CA ALA A 1 6.97 -2.58 -9.06
C ALA A 1 8.37 -3.07 -8.77
N ASP A 2 8.83 -4.08 -9.48
CA ASP A 2 10.22 -4.53 -9.47
C ASP A 2 11.02 -3.67 -10.46
N CYS A 3 11.25 -2.45 -10.06
CA CYS A 3 11.94 -1.44 -10.85
C CYS A 3 12.63 -0.43 -9.95
N LEU A 4 13.46 0.40 -10.53
CA LEU A 4 14.33 1.34 -9.83
C LEU A 4 13.55 2.32 -8.92
N TRP A 5 12.36 2.77 -9.35
CA TRP A 5 11.51 3.64 -8.53
C TRP A 5 10.69 2.89 -7.47
N GLY A 6 10.71 1.55 -7.52
CA GLY A 6 9.96 0.72 -6.59
C GLY A 6 10.47 0.81 -5.14
N GLY A 7 9.60 0.55 -4.20
CA GLY A 7 9.91 0.47 -2.76
C GLY A 7 9.40 -0.82 -2.14
N GLY A 8 9.07 -1.81 -2.97
CA GLY A 8 8.57 -3.11 -2.53
C GLY A 8 9.68 -4.02 -1.98
N ARG A 9 9.35 -4.77 -0.93
CA ARG A 9 10.26 -5.75 -0.32
C ARG A 9 10.31 -7.08 -1.08
N VAL A 10 9.36 -7.30 -1.98
CA VAL A 10 9.19 -8.54 -2.74
C VAL A 10 9.15 -8.19 -4.21
N GLY A 11 10.00 -8.84 -5.01
CA GLY A 11 9.91 -8.80 -6.46
C GLY A 11 8.65 -9.55 -6.91
N PHE A 12 7.92 -8.98 -7.85
CA PHE A 12 6.93 -9.74 -8.60
C PHE A 12 7.68 -10.49 -9.70
N GLY A 13 7.30 -11.74 -9.94
CA GLY A 13 7.78 -12.48 -11.10
C GLY A 13 7.45 -11.77 -12.42
N ASP A 14 7.89 -12.35 -13.52
CA ASP A 14 7.69 -11.82 -14.88
C ASP A 14 6.21 -11.94 -15.32
N HIS A 15 5.33 -11.18 -14.66
CA HIS A 15 3.95 -11.04 -15.10
C HIS A 15 3.85 -9.99 -16.20
N ASP A 16 3.07 -10.30 -17.22
CA ASP A 16 2.77 -9.34 -18.28
C ASP A 16 1.93 -8.18 -17.72
N SER A 17 2.53 -6.99 -17.70
CA SER A 17 1.88 -5.78 -17.18
C SER A 17 0.66 -5.38 -18.02
N ALA A 18 0.63 -5.69 -19.30
CA ALA A 18 -0.50 -5.41 -20.18
C ALA A 18 -1.67 -6.36 -19.89
N GLU A 19 -1.41 -7.62 -19.61
CA GLU A 19 -2.41 -8.61 -19.21
C GLU A 19 -3.05 -8.22 -17.86
N ILE A 20 -2.23 -7.82 -16.88
CA ILE A 20 -2.73 -7.33 -15.59
C ILE A 20 -3.61 -6.09 -15.78
N LEU A 21 -3.20 -5.14 -16.62
CA LEU A 21 -3.97 -3.94 -16.90
C LEU A 21 -5.30 -4.27 -17.61
N ALA A 22 -5.31 -5.22 -18.54
CA ALA A 22 -6.52 -5.68 -19.22
C ALA A 22 -7.52 -6.26 -18.22
N LEU A 23 -7.05 -7.10 -17.29
CA LEU A 23 -7.87 -7.68 -16.23
C LEU A 23 -8.46 -6.60 -15.30
N LEU A 24 -7.66 -5.63 -14.87
CA LEU A 24 -8.13 -4.54 -14.04
C LEU A 24 -9.19 -3.68 -14.75
N ARG A 25 -9.03 -3.45 -16.05
CA ARG A 25 -10.03 -2.75 -16.89
C ARG A 25 -11.34 -3.53 -16.99
N GLU A 26 -11.26 -4.84 -17.21
CA GLU A 26 -12.44 -5.73 -17.27
C GLU A 26 -13.31 -5.60 -16.02
N TYR A 27 -12.67 -5.53 -14.84
CA TYR A 27 -13.39 -5.42 -13.57
C TYR A 27 -13.59 -3.98 -13.08
N GLY A 28 -13.23 -2.96 -13.86
CA GLY A 28 -13.37 -1.56 -13.47
C GLY A 28 -12.53 -1.16 -12.26
N ILE A 29 -11.36 -1.79 -12.09
CA ILE A 29 -10.47 -1.59 -10.95
C ILE A 29 -9.31 -0.66 -11.34
N SER A 30 -9.12 0.44 -10.58
CA SER A 30 -7.99 1.35 -10.75
C SER A 30 -6.68 0.69 -10.29
N ALA A 31 -5.67 0.74 -11.14
CA ALA A 31 -4.31 0.32 -10.78
C ALA A 31 -3.57 1.40 -10.00
N ARG A 32 -2.65 0.99 -9.12
CA ARG A 32 -1.69 1.89 -8.47
C ARG A 32 -0.28 1.35 -8.58
N LEU A 33 0.57 2.04 -9.35
CA LEU A 33 2.00 1.78 -9.38
C LEU A 33 2.62 2.19 -8.04
N THR A 34 3.46 1.33 -7.46
CA THR A 34 4.13 1.65 -6.20
C THR A 34 5.56 2.06 -6.46
N PHE A 35 5.80 3.37 -6.49
CA PHE A 35 7.08 4.01 -6.72
C PHE A 35 7.54 4.75 -5.46
N SER A 36 7.72 4.00 -4.39
CA SER A 36 8.01 4.52 -3.06
C SER A 36 9.49 4.44 -2.67
N ASN A 37 10.40 4.43 -3.65
CA ASN A 37 11.82 4.59 -3.40
C ASN A 37 12.10 5.99 -2.84
N SER A 38 12.77 6.05 -1.67
CA SER A 38 13.02 7.29 -0.93
C SER A 38 14.36 7.96 -1.31
N LEU A 39 15.19 7.32 -2.14
CA LEU A 39 16.56 7.73 -2.40
C LEU A 39 16.82 8.08 -3.88
N LEU A 40 15.76 8.43 -4.60
CA LEU A 40 15.86 8.79 -6.01
C LEU A 40 16.63 10.09 -6.21
N ARG A 41 17.43 10.13 -7.27
CA ARG A 41 18.16 11.29 -7.80
C ARG A 41 17.71 11.55 -9.25
N GLU A 42 18.07 12.69 -9.82
CA GLU A 42 17.67 13.10 -11.19
C GLU A 42 18.05 12.07 -12.25
N GLU A 43 19.24 11.45 -12.14
CA GLU A 43 19.69 10.41 -13.05
C GLU A 43 18.78 9.19 -13.12
N HIS A 44 18.03 8.91 -12.03
CA HIS A 44 17.12 7.78 -11.96
C HIS A 44 15.78 8.04 -12.67
N LEU A 45 15.45 9.31 -12.99
CA LEU A 45 14.20 9.65 -13.64
C LEU A 45 14.14 9.17 -15.10
N SER A 46 15.29 8.94 -15.73
CA SER A 46 15.40 8.43 -17.10
C SER A 46 15.29 6.91 -17.21
N ASP A 47 15.00 6.19 -16.11
CA ASP A 47 14.87 4.73 -16.16
C ASP A 47 13.76 4.29 -17.12
N ARG A 48 14.16 3.53 -18.15
CA ARG A 48 13.26 3.15 -19.24
C ARG A 48 12.12 2.26 -18.75
N LYS A 49 12.41 1.25 -17.94
CA LYS A 49 11.38 0.31 -17.43
C LYS A 49 10.31 1.03 -16.63
N CYS A 50 10.71 1.98 -15.79
CA CYS A 50 9.78 2.77 -14.99
C CYS A 50 8.91 3.69 -15.86
N ASN A 51 9.49 4.33 -16.85
CA ASN A 51 8.76 5.18 -17.80
C ASN A 51 7.82 4.37 -18.70
N ASP A 52 8.24 3.22 -19.21
CA ASP A 52 7.41 2.33 -20.02
C ASP A 52 6.17 1.85 -19.19
N LEU A 53 6.35 1.54 -17.90
CA LEU A 53 5.23 1.22 -16.99
C LEU A 53 4.30 2.43 -16.82
N CYS A 54 4.83 3.63 -16.66
CA CYS A 54 3.99 4.83 -16.56
C CYS A 54 3.17 5.03 -17.83
N ALA A 55 3.78 4.98 -19.00
CA ALA A 55 3.09 5.15 -20.27
C ALA A 55 1.95 4.13 -20.44
N LEU A 56 2.22 2.84 -20.13
CA LEU A 56 1.23 1.77 -20.20
C LEU A 56 0.04 1.99 -19.25
N PHE A 57 0.32 2.40 -18.01
CA PHE A 57 -0.72 2.53 -16.97
C PHE A 57 -1.41 3.89 -16.97
N GLU A 58 -0.83 4.93 -17.56
CA GLU A 58 -1.50 6.22 -17.73
C GLU A 58 -2.70 6.13 -18.68
N GLU A 59 -2.58 5.32 -19.74
CA GLU A 59 -3.65 5.07 -20.71
C GLU A 59 -4.78 4.18 -20.16
N GLY A 60 -4.93 4.10 -18.87
CA GLY A 60 -5.72 3.13 -18.09
C GLY A 60 -7.19 2.91 -18.45
N GLY A 61 -7.76 3.55 -19.49
CA GLY A 61 -9.16 3.42 -19.87
C GLY A 61 -10.08 4.34 -19.04
N ASP A 62 -11.31 3.91 -18.76
CA ASP A 62 -12.33 4.72 -18.07
C ASP A 62 -11.99 5.00 -16.59
N GLN A 63 -11.14 4.16 -15.98
CA GLN A 63 -10.70 4.33 -14.60
C GLN A 63 -9.34 5.03 -14.56
N ARG A 64 -9.30 6.17 -13.87
CA ARG A 64 -8.05 6.87 -13.63
C ARG A 64 -7.15 6.04 -12.71
N ASN A 65 -5.95 5.71 -13.18
CA ASN A 65 -4.93 5.00 -12.41
C ASN A 65 -4.13 5.96 -11.52
N GLY A 66 -3.39 5.41 -10.55
CA GLY A 66 -2.62 6.21 -9.63
C GLY A 66 -1.20 5.72 -9.40
N VAL A 67 -0.41 6.57 -8.75
CA VAL A 67 0.96 6.25 -8.34
C VAL A 67 1.13 6.55 -6.85
N ILE A 68 1.65 5.57 -6.11
CA ILE A 68 2.07 5.74 -4.73
C ILE A 68 3.52 6.22 -4.74
N VAL A 69 3.77 7.43 -4.23
CA VAL A 69 5.09 8.06 -4.28
C VAL A 69 5.63 8.41 -2.88
N HIS A 70 6.95 8.36 -2.74
CA HIS A 70 7.67 8.87 -1.57
C HIS A 70 8.42 10.16 -1.91
N SER A 71 9.15 10.16 -3.01
CA SER A 71 10.05 11.22 -3.44
C SER A 71 9.30 12.39 -4.08
N ASP A 72 9.50 13.60 -3.58
CA ASP A 72 8.93 14.82 -4.20
C ASP A 72 9.58 15.12 -5.56
N LEU A 73 10.84 14.72 -5.76
CA LEU A 73 11.50 14.78 -7.07
C LEU A 73 10.75 13.94 -8.11
N LEU A 74 10.43 12.69 -7.75
CA LEU A 74 9.66 11.82 -8.63
C LEU A 74 8.23 12.33 -8.83
N LEU A 75 7.59 12.84 -7.79
CA LEU A 75 6.25 13.42 -7.88
C LEU A 75 6.20 14.58 -8.91
N ALA A 76 7.17 15.51 -8.83
CA ALA A 76 7.26 16.62 -9.77
C ALA A 76 7.45 16.13 -11.22
N TYR A 77 8.33 15.16 -11.41
CA TYR A 77 8.56 14.54 -12.72
C TYR A 77 7.28 13.89 -13.27
N LEU A 78 6.60 13.06 -12.47
CA LEU A 78 5.41 12.35 -12.89
C LEU A 78 4.24 13.30 -13.21
N LYS A 79 4.05 14.36 -12.43
CA LYS A 79 3.04 15.38 -12.72
C LYS A 79 3.24 16.06 -14.06
N GLN A 80 4.50 16.25 -14.48
CA GLN A 80 4.84 16.86 -15.75
C GLN A 80 4.74 15.89 -16.93
N GLN A 81 5.22 14.66 -16.76
CA GLN A 81 5.34 13.69 -17.87
C GLN A 81 4.08 12.84 -18.03
N TYR A 82 3.35 12.57 -16.94
CA TYR A 82 2.21 11.65 -16.87
C TYR A 82 1.05 12.27 -16.08
N PRO A 83 0.43 13.35 -16.58
CA PRO A 83 -0.61 14.11 -15.86
C PRO A 83 -1.93 13.33 -15.69
N GLY A 84 -2.10 12.22 -16.41
CA GLY A 84 -3.26 11.33 -16.30
C GLY A 84 -3.36 10.62 -14.95
N PHE A 85 -2.27 10.47 -14.19
CA PHE A 85 -2.31 9.82 -12.89
C PHE A 85 -2.90 10.71 -11.78
N TYR A 86 -3.48 10.06 -10.75
CA TYR A 86 -3.57 10.65 -9.43
C TYR A 86 -2.44 10.12 -8.53
N PHE A 87 -2.11 10.88 -7.47
CA PHE A 87 -0.98 10.53 -6.61
C PHE A 87 -1.43 10.20 -5.19
N VAL A 88 -0.70 9.25 -4.58
CA VAL A 88 -0.91 8.79 -3.20
C VAL A 88 0.39 8.98 -2.43
N SER A 89 0.35 9.70 -1.31
CA SER A 89 1.50 9.80 -0.42
C SER A 89 1.73 8.48 0.31
N SER A 90 2.97 7.99 0.24
CA SER A 90 3.35 6.67 0.74
C SER A 90 3.53 6.66 2.26
N THR A 91 3.02 5.64 2.93
CA THR A 91 3.33 5.35 4.36
C THR A 91 4.83 5.14 4.62
N THR A 92 5.64 4.92 3.56
CA THR A 92 7.11 4.82 3.71
C THR A 92 7.77 6.12 4.14
N LYS A 93 7.08 7.26 4.05
CA LYS A 93 7.51 8.54 4.63
C LYS A 93 7.62 8.47 6.16
N VAL A 94 6.91 7.54 6.79
CA VAL A 94 6.95 7.27 8.24
C VAL A 94 6.63 8.54 9.05
N LEU A 95 5.60 9.26 8.65
CA LEU A 95 5.09 10.43 9.36
C LEU A 95 4.38 9.96 10.64
N THR A 96 5.02 10.11 11.78
CA THR A 96 4.51 9.69 13.09
C THR A 96 4.08 10.85 13.97
N ASP A 97 4.50 12.06 13.64
CA ASP A 97 3.93 13.28 14.18
C ASP A 97 2.65 13.64 13.42
N PHE A 98 1.60 14.04 14.15
CA PHE A 98 0.30 14.28 13.54
C PHE A 98 0.25 15.60 12.76
N GLU A 99 1.00 16.62 13.18
CA GLU A 99 1.05 17.90 12.46
C GLU A 99 1.83 17.76 11.15
N ASP A 100 2.92 16.97 11.15
CA ASP A 100 3.62 16.62 9.90
C ASP A 100 2.70 15.87 8.94
N LEU A 101 1.91 14.92 9.46
CA LEU A 101 0.92 14.18 8.67
C LEU A 101 -0.18 15.10 8.15
N ARG A 102 -0.69 16.04 8.97
CA ARG A 102 -1.69 17.03 8.56
C ARG A 102 -1.15 17.90 7.43
N GLY A 103 0.09 18.37 7.55
CA GLY A 103 0.76 19.11 6.46
C GLY A 103 0.83 18.32 5.15
N GLU A 104 1.03 17.00 5.23
CA GLU A 104 1.01 16.13 4.04
C GLU A 104 -0.41 15.94 3.47
N ILE A 105 -1.43 15.83 4.34
CA ILE A 105 -2.84 15.74 3.93
C ILE A 105 -3.29 17.04 3.23
N ASP A 106 -2.81 18.20 3.69
CA ASP A 106 -3.18 19.50 3.13
C ASP A 106 -2.57 19.75 1.74
N ARG A 107 -1.58 18.98 1.31
CA ARG A 107 -1.02 19.10 -0.04
C ARG A 107 -2.06 18.74 -1.10
N GLU A 108 -2.26 19.63 -2.05
CA GLU A 108 -3.17 19.40 -3.20
C GLU A 108 -2.65 18.34 -4.17
N ASP A 109 -1.36 18.01 -4.11
CA ASP A 109 -0.73 17.00 -4.95
C ASP A 109 -1.34 15.60 -4.79
N PHE A 110 -1.84 15.29 -3.60
CA PHE A 110 -2.26 13.94 -3.26
C PHE A 110 -3.78 13.79 -3.23
N ARG A 111 -4.27 12.79 -3.95
CA ARG A 111 -5.64 12.29 -3.81
C ARG A 111 -5.83 11.55 -2.49
N TYR A 112 -4.81 10.75 -2.09
CA TYR A 112 -4.81 10.02 -0.83
C TYR A 112 -3.47 10.14 -0.12
N VAL A 113 -3.51 10.08 1.20
CA VAL A 113 -2.35 10.04 2.09
C VAL A 113 -2.47 8.81 2.99
N VAL A 114 -1.45 7.94 2.95
CA VAL A 114 -1.44 6.74 3.80
C VAL A 114 -0.62 7.02 5.05
N PRO A 115 -1.27 7.20 6.22
CA PRO A 115 -0.58 7.47 7.47
C PRO A 115 0.30 6.29 7.91
N ASP A 116 1.23 6.56 8.82
CA ASP A 116 1.88 5.47 9.53
C ASP A 116 0.86 4.75 10.41
N PHE A 117 0.83 3.42 10.36
CA PHE A 117 -0.16 2.59 11.06
C PHE A 117 -0.22 2.81 12.58
N ARG A 118 0.84 3.38 13.17
CA ARG A 118 0.88 3.74 14.59
C ARG A 118 -0.09 4.86 14.95
N LEU A 119 -0.48 5.67 13.97
CA LEU A 119 -1.50 6.71 14.13
C LEU A 119 -2.93 6.20 13.93
N ASN A 120 -3.13 4.98 13.48
CA ASN A 120 -4.47 4.47 13.16
C ASN A 120 -5.49 4.69 14.30
N LYS A 121 -5.10 4.60 15.56
CA LYS A 121 -5.98 4.78 16.72
C LYS A 121 -5.87 6.17 17.39
N ALA A 122 -5.30 7.15 16.72
CA ALA A 122 -5.14 8.51 17.22
C ALA A 122 -6.46 9.32 17.10
N PHE A 123 -7.58 8.78 17.62
CA PHE A 123 -8.92 9.30 17.37
C PHE A 123 -9.10 10.76 17.77
N ALA A 124 -8.49 11.21 18.87
CA ALA A 124 -8.55 12.61 19.30
C ALA A 124 -7.97 13.56 18.26
N GLN A 125 -6.92 13.14 17.53
CA GLN A 125 -6.33 13.91 16.45
C GLN A 125 -7.18 13.77 15.16
N TRP A 126 -7.64 12.56 14.83
CA TRP A 126 -8.49 12.33 13.66
C TRP A 126 -9.78 13.15 13.70
N ASP A 127 -10.34 13.36 14.88
CA ASP A 127 -11.56 14.15 15.07
C ASP A 127 -11.37 15.64 14.75
N THR A 128 -10.13 16.14 14.78
CA THR A 128 -9.81 17.55 14.43
C THR A 128 -9.77 17.82 12.92
N LEU A 129 -9.81 16.78 12.09
CA LEU A 129 -9.76 16.94 10.64
C LEU A 129 -11.12 17.37 10.07
N THR A 130 -11.06 18.23 9.06
CA THR A 130 -12.22 18.58 8.23
C THR A 130 -12.69 17.39 7.38
N GLY A 131 -13.92 17.43 6.85
CA GLY A 131 -14.42 16.40 5.94
C GLY A 131 -13.50 16.21 4.73
N TRP A 132 -13.07 17.30 4.09
CA TRP A 132 -12.14 17.26 2.96
C TRP A 132 -10.80 16.56 3.30
N GLN A 133 -10.26 16.79 4.50
CA GLN A 133 -9.03 16.12 4.95
C GLN A 133 -9.28 14.62 5.20
N ARG A 134 -10.43 14.26 5.79
CA ARG A 134 -10.80 12.86 6.05
C ARG A 134 -10.94 12.05 4.77
N ASP A 135 -11.51 12.64 3.70
CA ASP A 135 -11.65 12.01 2.38
C ASP A 135 -10.31 11.68 1.71
N LYS A 136 -9.20 12.23 2.22
CA LYS A 136 -7.84 11.95 1.71
C LYS A 136 -7.09 10.90 2.52
N VAL A 137 -7.58 10.50 3.69
CA VAL A 137 -6.88 9.56 4.55
C VAL A 137 -7.19 8.13 4.13
N GLU A 138 -6.17 7.36 3.75
CA GLU A 138 -6.28 5.93 3.44
C GLU A 138 -5.55 5.12 4.50
N PHE A 139 -6.28 4.48 5.42
CA PHE A 139 -5.71 3.73 6.55
C PHE A 139 -5.15 2.39 6.14
N LEU A 140 -3.91 2.08 6.55
CA LEU A 140 -3.31 0.76 6.40
C LEU A 140 -3.81 -0.17 7.53
N CYS A 141 -4.68 -1.14 7.19
CA CYS A 141 -5.44 -1.91 8.17
C CYS A 141 -4.66 -3.05 8.83
N ASN A 142 -3.82 -3.76 8.07
CA ASN A 142 -3.27 -5.07 8.46
C ASN A 142 -1.74 -5.11 8.55
N GLU A 143 -1.09 -3.99 8.90
CA GLU A 143 0.35 -3.95 9.12
C GLU A 143 0.77 -4.85 10.28
N CYS A 144 1.78 -5.70 10.07
CA CYS A 144 2.32 -6.59 11.11
C CYS A 144 3.66 -6.15 11.68
N CYS A 145 4.20 -5.02 11.24
CA CYS A 145 5.42 -4.45 11.77
C CYS A 145 5.27 -4.16 13.28
N PHE A 146 6.35 -4.32 14.04
CA PHE A 146 6.30 -4.05 15.48
C PHE A 146 5.88 -2.60 15.76
N PHE A 147 4.85 -2.40 16.58
CA PHE A 147 4.24 -1.10 16.85
C PHE A 147 5.25 -0.09 17.44
N GLY A 148 6.16 -0.54 18.29
CA GLY A 148 7.24 0.26 18.89
C GLY A 148 8.49 0.41 18.02
N CYS A 149 8.48 0.04 16.73
CA CYS A 149 9.64 0.07 15.87
C CYS A 149 10.12 1.51 15.61
N ARG A 150 11.39 1.79 15.92
CA ARG A 150 12.05 3.07 15.65
C ARG A 150 12.86 3.07 14.34
N ASP A 151 13.09 1.90 13.76
CA ASP A 151 13.96 1.71 12.60
C ASP A 151 13.18 1.59 11.27
N ARG A 152 11.87 1.86 11.28
CA ARG A 152 11.00 1.67 10.11
C ARG A 152 11.49 2.48 8.90
N LYS A 153 11.91 3.72 9.10
CA LYS A 153 12.46 4.57 8.05
C LYS A 153 13.72 3.97 7.45
N GLN A 154 14.67 3.54 8.29
CA GLN A 154 15.92 2.87 7.86
C GLN A 154 15.63 1.57 7.10
N CYS A 155 14.60 0.83 7.52
CA CYS A 155 14.16 -0.37 6.81
C CYS A 155 13.70 -0.06 5.37
N TYR A 156 12.94 1.01 5.15
CA TYR A 156 12.55 1.45 3.81
C TYR A 156 13.70 2.02 2.99
N GLU A 157 14.63 2.74 3.62
CA GLU A 157 15.86 3.21 2.96
C GLU A 157 16.73 2.04 2.48
N ALA A 158 16.87 0.98 3.28
CA ALA A 158 17.59 -0.22 2.85
C ALA A 158 16.96 -0.91 1.64
N VAL A 159 15.62 -0.96 1.60
CA VAL A 159 14.90 -1.47 0.42
C VAL A 159 15.11 -0.56 -0.78
N SER A 160 15.11 0.77 -0.59
CA SER A 160 15.38 1.73 -1.64
C SER A 160 16.78 1.56 -2.23
N ARG A 161 17.81 1.42 -1.40
CA ARG A 161 19.19 1.13 -1.83
C ARG A 161 19.27 -0.15 -2.65
N LYS A 162 18.65 -1.23 -2.16
CA LYS A 162 18.60 -2.50 -2.90
C LYS A 162 18.02 -2.33 -4.31
N ASN A 163 16.93 -1.55 -4.44
CA ASN A 163 16.31 -1.31 -5.73
C ASN A 163 17.18 -0.44 -6.66
N LEU A 164 18.09 0.37 -6.10
CA LEU A 164 19.08 1.14 -6.85
C LEU A 164 20.35 0.33 -7.19
N GLY A 165 20.44 -0.94 -6.75
CA GLY A 165 21.66 -1.73 -6.88
C GLY A 165 22.79 -1.27 -5.95
N GLU A 166 22.49 -0.43 -4.96
CA GLU A 166 23.44 0.06 -3.97
C GLU A 166 23.59 -0.91 -2.80
N PRO A 167 24.78 -0.99 -2.17
CA PRO A 167 24.96 -1.76 -0.96
C PRO A 167 24.12 -1.16 0.19
N GLY A 168 23.50 -2.01 0.96
CA GLY A 168 22.73 -1.61 2.13
C GLY A 168 21.91 -2.78 2.64
N GLU A 169 22.30 -3.31 3.78
CA GLU A 169 21.53 -4.33 4.48
C GLU A 169 20.96 -3.75 5.76
N HIS A 170 19.67 -4.00 5.96
CA HIS A 170 19.02 -3.74 7.23
C HIS A 170 18.43 -5.03 7.77
N ARG A 171 18.96 -5.48 8.90
CA ARG A 171 18.41 -6.62 9.61
C ARG A 171 17.44 -6.11 10.67
N CYS A 172 16.16 -6.43 10.49
CA CYS A 172 15.14 -6.08 11.46
C CYS A 172 15.43 -6.73 12.82
N LYS A 173 15.55 -5.90 13.87
CA LYS A 173 15.78 -6.32 15.27
C LYS A 173 14.51 -6.36 16.10
N ALA A 174 13.34 -6.09 15.48
CA ALA A 174 12.07 -6.07 16.19
C ALA A 174 11.69 -7.46 16.73
N PRO A 175 10.98 -7.54 17.85
CA PRO A 175 10.47 -8.79 18.39
C PRO A 175 9.64 -9.55 17.33
N GLY A 176 9.95 -10.83 17.13
CA GLY A 176 9.25 -11.69 16.18
C GLY A 176 9.51 -11.40 14.70
N ALA A 177 10.54 -10.62 14.35
CA ALA A 177 10.89 -10.30 12.96
C ALA A 177 11.21 -11.56 12.12
N ALA A 178 11.87 -12.55 12.70
CA ALA A 178 12.24 -13.80 12.03
C ALA A 178 11.03 -14.63 11.55
N GLY A 179 9.85 -14.44 12.14
CA GLY A 179 8.62 -15.16 11.78
C GLY A 179 7.91 -14.61 10.54
N GLY A 180 8.43 -13.57 9.90
CA GLY A 180 7.82 -12.93 8.75
C GLY A 180 6.43 -12.35 9.01
N TYR A 181 5.69 -12.09 7.93
CA TYR A 181 4.30 -11.66 8.00
C TYR A 181 3.40 -12.84 8.37
N ARG A 182 2.48 -12.61 9.30
CA ARG A 182 1.37 -13.52 9.62
C ARG A 182 0.12 -12.69 9.90
N PHE A 183 -1.02 -13.07 9.33
CA PHE A 183 -2.26 -12.34 9.54
C PHE A 183 -2.70 -12.34 11.02
N SER A 184 -2.55 -13.47 11.69
CA SER A 184 -2.80 -13.56 13.14
C SER A 184 -1.92 -12.65 14.01
N LYS A 185 -0.72 -12.28 13.51
CA LYS A 185 0.16 -11.31 14.14
C LYS A 185 -0.31 -9.89 13.87
N ALA A 186 -0.74 -9.61 12.63
CA ALA A 186 -1.32 -8.31 12.28
C ALA A 186 -2.58 -8.01 13.10
N MET A 187 -3.47 -8.99 13.28
CA MET A 187 -4.67 -8.85 14.10
C MET A 187 -4.41 -8.49 15.58
N LYS A 188 -3.22 -8.83 16.08
CA LYS A 188 -2.80 -8.50 17.47
C LYS A 188 -2.05 -7.17 17.54
N ASN A 189 -1.81 -6.52 16.42
CA ASN A 189 -1.12 -5.23 16.38
C ASN A 189 -2.03 -4.13 16.95
N PRO A 190 -1.54 -3.25 17.83
CA PRO A 190 -2.35 -2.13 18.34
C PRO A 190 -2.92 -1.23 17.23
N GLY A 191 -2.23 -1.11 16.10
CA GLY A 191 -2.68 -0.35 14.92
C GLY A 191 -3.63 -1.10 14.00
N PHE A 192 -3.99 -2.37 14.27
CA PHE A 192 -4.88 -3.14 13.43
C PHE A 192 -6.27 -2.53 13.34
N ILE A 193 -6.84 -2.52 12.13
CA ILE A 193 -8.22 -2.08 11.87
C ILE A 193 -8.98 -3.27 11.30
N GLY A 194 -9.86 -3.87 12.09
CA GLY A 194 -10.75 -4.94 11.66
C GLY A 194 -12.07 -4.41 11.12
N VAL A 195 -12.92 -5.31 10.61
CA VAL A 195 -14.20 -4.97 9.97
C VAL A 195 -15.15 -4.22 10.91
N GLU A 196 -15.24 -4.66 12.17
CA GLU A 196 -16.07 -4.02 13.18
C GLU A 196 -15.60 -2.58 13.44
N ALA A 197 -14.28 -2.36 13.54
CA ALA A 197 -13.73 -1.03 13.72
C ALA A 197 -14.03 -0.13 12.50
N VAL A 198 -13.90 -0.65 11.28
CA VAL A 198 -14.29 0.08 10.07
C VAL A 198 -15.73 0.53 10.16
N ARG A 199 -16.66 -0.42 10.40
CA ARG A 199 -18.11 -0.17 10.42
C ARG A 199 -18.54 0.74 11.57
N ASP A 200 -18.05 0.49 12.78
CA ASP A 200 -18.61 1.06 14.00
C ASP A 200 -17.83 2.31 14.49
N THR A 201 -16.64 2.56 13.92
CA THR A 201 -15.80 3.69 14.34
C THR A 201 -15.41 4.58 13.17
N TYR A 202 -14.72 4.04 12.16
CA TYR A 202 -14.13 4.88 11.11
C TYR A 202 -15.17 5.46 10.15
N LEU A 203 -16.13 4.64 9.68
CA LEU A 203 -17.21 5.14 8.81
C LEU A 203 -18.07 6.21 9.50
N PRO A 204 -18.51 6.06 10.78
CA PRO A 204 -19.21 7.13 11.49
C PRO A 204 -18.39 8.39 11.68
N LEU A 205 -17.05 8.29 11.76
CA LEU A 205 -16.16 9.45 11.80
C LEU A 205 -15.95 10.10 10.43
N GLY A 206 -16.51 9.53 9.35
CA GLY A 206 -16.41 10.09 7.99
C GLY A 206 -15.17 9.64 7.22
N PHE A 207 -14.53 8.53 7.59
CA PHE A 207 -13.45 7.92 6.81
C PHE A 207 -13.96 6.78 5.96
N SER A 208 -13.55 6.72 4.69
CA SER A 208 -14.05 5.74 3.71
C SER A 208 -12.97 4.89 3.05
N ASP A 209 -11.69 5.26 3.21
CA ASP A 209 -10.61 4.65 2.43
C ASP A 209 -9.71 3.79 3.31
N PHE A 210 -9.63 2.50 2.96
CA PHE A 210 -8.92 1.49 3.72
C PHE A 210 -8.03 0.65 2.81
N LYS A 211 -6.78 0.47 3.23
CA LYS A 211 -5.75 -0.24 2.49
C LYS A 211 -5.41 -1.55 3.16
N ILE A 212 -5.39 -2.60 2.38
CA ILE A 212 -4.88 -3.91 2.77
C ILE A 212 -3.49 -4.09 2.15
N GLU A 213 -2.47 -4.34 2.98
CA GLU A 213 -1.17 -4.73 2.47
C GLU A 213 -1.13 -6.24 2.18
N GLY A 214 -0.15 -6.70 1.41
CA GLY A 214 0.15 -8.12 1.30
C GLY A 214 0.13 -8.67 -0.11
N ARG A 215 -0.01 -7.84 -1.15
CA ARG A 215 0.04 -8.32 -2.55
C ARG A 215 1.27 -9.14 -2.91
N GLY A 216 2.38 -8.99 -2.18
CA GLY A 216 3.61 -9.78 -2.33
C GLY A 216 3.73 -10.98 -1.40
N LEU A 217 2.69 -11.32 -0.65
CA LEU A 217 2.69 -12.41 0.34
C LEU A 217 2.13 -13.74 -0.19
N GLY A 218 1.71 -13.75 -1.46
CA GLY A 218 1.12 -14.90 -2.12
C GLY A 218 -0.41 -14.91 -2.10
N SER A 219 -1.00 -15.63 -3.05
CA SER A 219 -2.45 -15.68 -3.29
C SER A 219 -3.23 -16.21 -2.08
N ALA A 220 -2.72 -17.22 -1.39
CA ALA A 220 -3.40 -17.80 -0.23
C ALA A 220 -3.63 -16.77 0.90
N LEU A 221 -2.62 -15.94 1.24
CA LEU A 221 -2.79 -14.88 2.23
C LEU A 221 -3.70 -13.75 1.72
N LEU A 222 -3.62 -13.44 0.43
CA LEU A 222 -4.49 -12.43 -0.16
C LEU A 222 -5.96 -12.87 -0.09
N LEU A 223 -6.26 -14.13 -0.39
CA LEU A 223 -7.61 -14.70 -0.24
C LEU A 223 -8.08 -14.63 1.23
N GLU A 224 -7.22 -14.95 2.20
CA GLU A 224 -7.58 -14.83 3.63
C GLU A 224 -7.90 -13.38 4.03
N PHE A 225 -7.21 -12.38 3.45
CA PHE A 225 -7.56 -10.97 3.69
C PHE A 225 -8.91 -10.62 3.08
N LEU A 226 -9.18 -11.05 1.84
CA LEU A 226 -10.45 -10.82 1.16
C LEU A 226 -11.60 -11.48 1.94
N LEU A 227 -11.43 -12.72 2.38
CA LEU A 227 -12.39 -13.41 3.24
C LEU A 227 -12.67 -12.61 4.53
N HIS A 228 -11.61 -12.16 5.20
CA HIS A 228 -11.75 -11.41 6.45
C HIS A 228 -12.48 -10.07 6.28
N TYR A 229 -12.12 -9.29 5.24
CA TYR A 229 -12.63 -7.92 5.08
C TYR A 229 -13.92 -7.82 4.25
N MET A 230 -14.18 -8.78 3.34
CA MET A 230 -15.26 -8.68 2.35
C MET A 230 -16.36 -9.72 2.54
N THR A 231 -16.18 -10.67 3.46
CA THR A 231 -17.17 -11.74 3.71
C THR A 231 -17.73 -11.61 5.12
N LYS A 232 -19.04 -11.86 5.27
CA LYS A 232 -19.65 -11.94 6.61
C LYS A 232 -19.11 -13.15 7.38
N PRO A 233 -18.86 -13.02 8.68
CA PRO A 233 -18.25 -14.09 9.49
C PRO A 233 -18.93 -15.46 9.39
N GLU A 234 -20.25 -15.48 9.28
CA GLU A 234 -21.05 -16.72 9.17
C GLU A 234 -20.77 -17.53 7.89
N TYR A 235 -20.22 -16.87 6.83
CA TYR A 235 -19.90 -17.53 5.56
C TYR A 235 -18.41 -17.86 5.41
N HIS A 236 -17.55 -17.47 6.35
CA HIS A 236 -16.09 -17.65 6.21
C HIS A 236 -15.70 -19.11 6.02
N LEU A 237 -16.33 -20.04 6.75
CA LEU A 237 -16.01 -21.45 6.66
C LEU A 237 -16.46 -22.03 5.31
N ALA A 238 -17.72 -21.80 4.93
CA ALA A 238 -18.27 -22.32 3.68
C ALA A 238 -17.47 -21.84 2.45
N LEU A 239 -17.19 -20.52 2.39
CA LEU A 239 -16.40 -19.97 1.27
C LEU A 239 -14.95 -20.46 1.28
N ARG A 240 -14.35 -20.66 2.45
CA ARG A 240 -13.01 -21.23 2.54
C ARG A 240 -12.98 -22.68 2.05
N GLU A 241 -13.96 -23.48 2.41
CA GLU A 241 -14.10 -24.85 1.91
C GLU A 241 -14.28 -24.87 0.39
N GLU A 242 -15.14 -24.02 -0.16
CA GLU A 242 -15.37 -23.93 -1.61
C GLU A 242 -14.08 -23.54 -2.37
N LEU A 243 -13.44 -22.46 -1.97
CA LEU A 243 -12.22 -21.96 -2.62
C LEU A 243 -11.03 -22.93 -2.54
N TYR A 244 -10.87 -23.63 -1.41
CA TYR A 244 -9.76 -24.57 -1.25
C TYR A 244 -10.06 -25.95 -1.81
N LEU A 245 -11.31 -26.39 -1.84
CA LEU A 245 -11.71 -27.66 -2.46
C LEU A 245 -11.66 -27.57 -3.98
N GLU A 246 -12.13 -26.48 -4.60
CA GLU A 246 -11.99 -26.27 -6.04
C GLU A 246 -10.52 -26.32 -6.48
N ASN A 247 -9.64 -25.60 -5.77
CA ASN A 247 -8.20 -25.66 -6.07
C ASN A 247 -7.56 -27.04 -5.81
N THR A 248 -8.20 -27.90 -5.03
CA THR A 248 -7.70 -29.27 -4.76
C THR A 248 -8.24 -30.25 -5.79
N LEU A 249 -9.45 -30.03 -6.30
CA LEU A 249 -10.06 -30.86 -7.32
C LEU A 249 -9.42 -30.68 -8.72
N ASP A 250 -8.91 -29.48 -9.01
CA ASP A 250 -8.14 -29.21 -10.24
C ASP A 250 -6.74 -29.87 -10.25
N LEU A 251 -6.32 -30.48 -9.14
CA LEU A 251 -5.07 -31.21 -9.02
C LEU A 251 -5.19 -32.70 -9.35
N PHE A 252 -6.38 -33.19 -9.65
CA PHE A 252 -6.69 -34.58 -10.05
C PHE A 252 -7.42 -34.64 -11.39
#